data_f051a9433141a90ac12fd7a2df9a3580
#
_entry.id   f051a9433141a90ac12fd7a2df9a3580
#
_cell.length_a   1.000
_cell.length_b   1.000
_cell.length_c   1.000
_cell.angle_alpha   90.00
_cell.angle_beta   90.00
_cell.angle_gamma   90.00
#
_symmetry.space_group_name_H-M   'P 1'
#
loop_
_entity.id
_entity.type
_entity.pdbx_description
1 polymer ?
#
loop_
_entity_poly.entity_id
_entity_poly.type
_entity_poly.pdbx_seq_one_letter_code
_entity_poly.pdbx_strand_id
1 'polypeptide(L)'
;MELFRGYVQTKGKRAIEKFKDVLPSDLRTFEEVSELDEYAGILAENVVLVDIDDEVQSDKLMDIVEEMQLNCRVYKTTRGRHFLFKRGDVDKCKTGVTLAVGLKADIKSGNKPSYEVLKYNNKTRFIEWDEEGDLDTIPKWLMPIKGHAPFVAMEAVEGRNSALYAYIVTLQRNGYGVEECRECI
;
A
#
# COMPACT_ATOMS: atom_id res chain seq x y z
N MET A 1 -12.75 -5.47 -10.41
CA MET A 1 -13.11 -4.78 -9.11
C MET A 1 -12.85 -3.29 -9.25
N GLU A 2 -13.75 -2.39 -8.76
CA GLU A 2 -13.47 -0.95 -8.74
C GLU A 2 -12.48 -0.59 -7.63
N LEU A 3 -11.44 0.18 -8.00
CA LEU A 3 -10.41 0.65 -7.06
C LEU A 3 -10.84 1.89 -6.28
N PHE A 4 -11.67 2.72 -6.92
CA PHE A 4 -12.12 4.00 -6.40
C PHE A 4 -13.64 4.07 -6.40
N ARG A 5 -14.24 4.52 -5.29
CA ARG A 5 -15.69 4.71 -5.16
C ARG A 5 -16.18 6.06 -5.71
N GLY A 6 -15.27 6.88 -6.22
CA GLY A 6 -15.48 8.20 -6.78
C GLY A 6 -14.21 9.03 -6.70
N TYR A 7 -14.29 10.29 -7.11
CA TYR A 7 -13.13 11.16 -7.25
C TYR A 7 -13.33 12.48 -6.51
N VAL A 8 -12.23 13.19 -6.29
CA VAL A 8 -12.21 14.49 -5.62
C VAL A 8 -11.14 15.38 -6.23
N GLN A 9 -11.46 16.66 -6.42
CA GLN A 9 -10.47 17.65 -6.82
C GLN A 9 -9.45 17.87 -5.69
N THR A 10 -8.18 18.00 -6.07
CA THR A 10 -7.11 18.30 -5.12
C THR A 10 -6.39 19.60 -5.49
N LYS A 11 -5.68 20.17 -4.53
CA LYS A 11 -4.71 21.25 -4.72
C LYS A 11 -3.49 20.99 -3.85
N GLY A 12 -2.31 20.90 -4.46
CA GLY A 12 -1.10 20.52 -3.74
C GLY A 12 -1.24 19.15 -3.07
N LYS A 13 -1.86 18.18 -3.73
CA LYS A 13 -2.16 16.82 -3.24
C LYS A 13 -3.21 16.74 -2.10
N ARG A 14 -3.81 17.85 -1.67
CA ARG A 14 -4.84 17.89 -0.63
C ARG A 14 -6.22 18.04 -1.26
N ALA A 15 -7.18 17.21 -0.84
CA ALA A 15 -8.57 17.35 -1.25
C ALA A 15 -9.11 18.73 -0.84
N ILE A 16 -9.71 19.45 -1.79
CA ILE A 16 -10.33 20.75 -1.57
C ILE A 16 -11.85 20.67 -1.48
N GLU A 17 -12.40 19.48 -1.68
CA GLU A 17 -13.82 19.18 -1.59
C GLU A 17 -14.09 18.20 -0.44
N LYS A 18 -15.30 18.24 0.10
CA LYS A 18 -15.73 17.27 1.10
C LYS A 18 -15.95 15.91 0.43
N PHE A 19 -15.33 14.85 0.97
CA PHE A 19 -15.49 13.47 0.51
C PHE A 19 -15.75 12.48 1.65
N LYS A 20 -15.54 12.94 2.90
CA LYS A 20 -15.87 12.13 4.09
C LYS A 20 -17.37 12.13 4.29
N ASP A 21 -17.94 10.96 4.57
CA ASP A 21 -19.38 10.77 4.80
C ASP A 21 -20.25 11.24 3.63
N VAL A 22 -19.70 11.20 2.41
CA VAL A 22 -20.39 11.50 1.15
C VAL A 22 -20.75 10.18 0.48
N LEU A 23 -22.00 10.06 -0.01
CA LEU A 23 -22.44 8.88 -0.75
C LEU A 23 -21.66 8.78 -2.08
N PRO A 24 -21.35 7.56 -2.58
CA PRO A 24 -20.68 7.41 -3.87
C PRO A 24 -21.37 8.15 -5.03
N SER A 25 -22.72 8.20 -5.04
CA SER A 25 -23.51 8.93 -6.04
C SER A 25 -23.29 10.44 -6.04
N ASP A 26 -22.82 11.00 -4.93
CA ASP A 26 -22.61 12.44 -4.75
C ASP A 26 -21.13 12.86 -4.90
N LEU A 27 -20.25 11.87 -5.16
CA LEU A 27 -18.86 12.10 -5.50
C LEU A 27 -18.72 12.36 -7.00
N ARG A 28 -17.64 13.03 -7.39
CA ARG A 28 -17.35 13.23 -8.81
C ARG A 28 -17.07 11.91 -9.52
N THR A 29 -17.46 11.84 -10.79
CA THR A 29 -17.08 10.76 -11.70
C THR A 29 -15.67 11.01 -12.25
N PHE A 30 -15.09 10.00 -12.91
CA PHE A 30 -13.78 10.15 -13.58
C PHE A 30 -13.85 11.20 -14.71
N GLU A 31 -14.93 11.23 -15.48
CA GLU A 31 -15.15 12.19 -16.57
C GLU A 31 -15.11 13.63 -16.06
N GLU A 32 -15.71 13.89 -14.88
CA GLU A 32 -15.75 15.23 -14.29
C GLU A 32 -14.40 15.72 -13.77
N VAL A 33 -13.47 14.80 -13.45
CA VAL A 33 -12.14 15.18 -12.93
C VAL A 33 -11.01 15.03 -13.94
N SER A 34 -11.21 14.29 -15.02
CA SER A 34 -10.16 13.97 -15.99
C SER A 34 -9.47 15.19 -16.58
N GLU A 35 -10.24 16.28 -16.79
CA GLU A 35 -9.74 17.56 -17.34
C GLU A 35 -9.12 18.48 -16.27
N LEU A 36 -9.24 18.16 -14.99
CA LEU A 36 -8.62 18.95 -13.91
C LEU A 36 -7.11 18.76 -13.87
N ASP A 37 -6.38 19.79 -13.42
CA ASP A 37 -4.92 19.74 -13.24
C ASP A 37 -4.49 18.78 -12.11
N GLU A 38 -5.35 18.64 -11.10
CA GLU A 38 -5.08 17.80 -9.93
C GLU A 38 -6.37 17.12 -9.44
N TYR A 39 -6.31 15.80 -9.27
CA TYR A 39 -7.40 15.04 -8.65
C TYR A 39 -6.88 13.76 -7.98
N ALA A 40 -7.72 13.19 -7.14
CA ALA A 40 -7.49 11.94 -6.45
C ALA A 40 -8.69 11.00 -6.58
N GLY A 41 -8.43 9.70 -6.61
CA GLY A 41 -9.43 8.65 -6.48
C GLY A 41 -9.64 8.29 -5.01
N ILE A 42 -10.88 8.31 -4.54
CA ILE A 42 -11.25 7.91 -3.18
C ILE A 42 -11.30 6.39 -3.15
N LEU A 43 -10.48 5.76 -2.31
CA LEU A 43 -10.38 4.30 -2.26
C LEU A 43 -11.76 3.65 -2.01
N ALA A 44 -12.05 2.61 -2.79
CA ALA A 44 -13.20 1.76 -2.54
C ALA A 44 -13.05 1.02 -1.20
N GLU A 45 -14.16 0.68 -0.54
CA GLU A 45 -14.16 0.12 0.81
C GLU A 45 -13.30 -1.15 0.96
N ASN A 46 -13.28 -1.96 -0.08
CA ASN A 46 -12.54 -3.22 -0.13
C ASN A 46 -11.10 -3.10 -0.63
N VAL A 47 -10.57 -1.89 -0.79
CA VAL A 47 -9.20 -1.62 -1.25
C VAL A 47 -8.32 -1.18 -0.09
N VAL A 48 -7.08 -1.62 -0.08
CA VAL A 48 -5.99 -1.12 0.75
C VAL A 48 -4.85 -0.63 -0.12
N LEU A 49 -4.21 0.44 0.31
CA LEU A 49 -3.02 1.00 -0.33
C LEU A 49 -1.85 0.91 0.64
N VAL A 50 -0.76 0.31 0.17
CA VAL A 50 0.55 0.26 0.83
C VAL A 50 1.43 1.31 0.15
N ASP A 51 1.81 2.35 0.89
CA ASP A 51 2.57 3.50 0.42
C ASP A 51 4.01 3.40 0.94
N ILE A 52 4.97 3.14 0.06
CA ILE A 52 6.39 3.04 0.39
C ILE A 52 7.12 4.23 -0.24
N ASP A 53 7.43 5.21 0.60
CA ASP A 53 8.11 6.47 0.24
C ASP A 53 9.65 6.35 0.26
N ASP A 54 10.17 5.16 -0.03
CA ASP A 54 11.61 4.86 -0.14
C ASP A 54 11.83 4.01 -1.40
N GLU A 55 12.67 4.50 -2.32
CA GLU A 55 12.85 3.87 -3.63
C GLU A 55 13.44 2.47 -3.50
N VAL A 56 14.47 2.29 -2.68
CA VAL A 56 15.13 0.99 -2.49
C VAL A 56 14.19 -0.05 -1.89
N GLN A 57 13.40 0.34 -0.87
CA GLN A 57 12.43 -0.57 -0.27
C GLN A 57 11.28 -0.88 -1.21
N SER A 58 10.82 0.11 -2.00
CA SER A 58 9.75 -0.11 -2.97
C SER A 58 10.19 -0.93 -4.16
N ASP A 59 11.47 -0.84 -4.58
CA ASP A 59 12.04 -1.72 -5.60
C ASP A 59 12.02 -3.19 -5.13
N LYS A 60 12.45 -3.46 -3.88
CA LYS A 60 12.38 -4.81 -3.30
C LYS A 60 10.97 -5.39 -3.29
N LEU A 61 9.96 -4.58 -2.95
CA LEU A 61 8.58 -5.05 -3.01
C LEU A 61 8.12 -5.27 -4.46
N MET A 62 8.57 -4.43 -5.40
CA MET A 62 8.24 -4.60 -6.81
C MET A 62 8.81 -5.90 -7.37
N ASP A 63 10.08 -6.23 -7.05
CA ASP A 63 10.71 -7.49 -7.41
C ASP A 63 9.88 -8.70 -6.92
N ILE A 64 9.38 -8.65 -5.67
CA ILE A 64 8.51 -9.70 -5.11
C ILE A 64 7.16 -9.77 -5.86
N VAL A 65 6.56 -8.62 -6.18
CA VAL A 65 5.30 -8.56 -6.93
C VAL A 65 5.45 -9.22 -8.30
N GLU A 66 6.55 -8.91 -9.01
CA GLU A 66 6.86 -9.49 -10.31
C GLU A 66 7.17 -10.99 -10.22
N GLU A 67 8.00 -11.43 -9.27
CA GLU A 67 8.38 -12.83 -9.09
C GLU A 67 7.17 -13.70 -8.73
N MET A 68 6.31 -13.21 -7.82
CA MET A 68 5.12 -13.94 -7.38
C MET A 68 3.91 -13.73 -8.32
N GLN A 69 4.02 -12.87 -9.33
CA GLN A 69 2.93 -12.52 -10.25
C GLN A 69 1.66 -12.07 -9.48
N LEU A 70 1.85 -11.20 -8.48
CA LEU A 70 0.74 -10.73 -7.66
C LEU A 70 -0.17 -9.81 -8.46
N ASN A 71 -1.48 -10.08 -8.41
CA ASN A 71 -2.46 -9.22 -9.03
C ASN A 71 -2.77 -8.03 -8.13
N CYS A 72 -2.01 -6.95 -8.34
CA CYS A 72 -2.18 -5.68 -7.65
C CYS A 72 -1.99 -4.52 -8.64
N ARG A 73 -2.45 -3.32 -8.30
CA ARG A 73 -2.11 -2.13 -9.08
C ARG A 73 -0.98 -1.38 -8.42
N VAL A 74 0.05 -1.03 -9.20
CA VAL A 74 1.20 -0.28 -8.69
C VAL A 74 1.33 1.06 -9.42
N TYR A 75 1.35 2.13 -8.64
CA TYR A 75 1.64 3.48 -9.13
C TYR A 75 3.07 3.87 -8.76
N LYS A 76 3.88 4.28 -9.75
CA LYS A 76 5.19 4.90 -9.48
C LYS A 76 5.00 6.31 -8.94
N THR A 77 5.75 6.64 -7.90
CA THR A 77 5.81 7.98 -7.31
C THR A 77 7.19 8.59 -7.48
N THR A 78 7.42 9.82 -6.99
CA THR A 78 8.74 10.45 -7.05
C THR A 78 9.76 9.84 -6.09
N ARG A 79 9.32 9.12 -5.04
CA ARG A 79 10.19 8.59 -3.98
C ARG A 79 10.04 7.10 -3.75
N GLY A 80 9.11 6.45 -4.45
CA GLY A 80 8.84 5.04 -4.25
C GLY A 80 7.62 4.60 -5.04
N ARG A 81 6.77 3.77 -4.44
CA ARG A 81 5.57 3.20 -5.09
C ARG A 81 4.40 3.09 -4.12
N HIS A 82 3.21 3.12 -4.71
CA HIS A 82 1.95 2.81 -4.05
C HIS A 82 1.38 1.51 -4.62
N PHE A 83 1.17 0.52 -3.76
CA PHE A 83 0.65 -0.79 -4.12
C PHE A 83 -0.79 -0.92 -3.62
N LEU A 84 -1.72 -1.21 -4.51
CA LEU A 84 -3.14 -1.38 -4.20
C LEU A 84 -3.51 -2.86 -4.26
N PHE A 85 -4.09 -3.35 -3.17
CA PHE A 85 -4.58 -4.71 -3.01
C PHE A 85 -6.03 -4.72 -2.57
N LYS A 86 -6.67 -5.88 -2.63
CA LYS A 86 -7.91 -6.12 -1.90
C LYS A 86 -7.62 -6.10 -0.39
N ARG A 87 -8.45 -5.38 0.37
CA ARG A 87 -8.16 -4.95 1.74
C ARG A 87 -7.95 -6.10 2.75
N GLY A 88 -8.65 -7.24 2.61
CA GLY A 88 -8.61 -8.28 3.65
C GLY A 88 -9.05 -7.72 5.02
N ASP A 89 -8.27 -8.03 6.06
CA ASP A 89 -8.55 -7.66 7.46
C ASP A 89 -7.93 -6.31 7.89
N VAL A 90 -7.51 -5.47 6.93
CA VAL A 90 -6.92 -4.15 7.25
C VAL A 90 -8.01 -3.13 7.56
N ASP A 91 -8.28 -2.87 8.83
CA ASP A 91 -9.37 -1.99 9.28
C ASP A 91 -8.98 -0.54 9.56
N LYS A 92 -7.67 -0.23 9.61
CA LYS A 92 -7.17 1.08 10.03
C LYS A 92 -6.07 1.59 9.12
N CYS A 93 -6.11 2.89 8.85
CA CYS A 93 -4.95 3.59 8.31
C CYS A 93 -3.85 3.66 9.38
N LYS A 94 -2.60 3.52 8.96
CA LYS A 94 -1.43 3.60 9.83
C LYS A 94 -0.30 4.30 9.09
N THR A 95 0.53 5.04 9.78
CA THR A 95 1.68 5.73 9.20
C THR A 95 2.99 5.26 9.84
N GLY A 96 4.06 5.17 9.04
CA GLY A 96 5.40 4.82 9.49
C GLY A 96 5.49 3.44 10.14
N VAL A 97 4.67 2.47 9.72
CA VAL A 97 4.67 1.13 10.30
C VAL A 97 5.72 0.23 9.67
N THR A 98 6.16 -0.76 10.42
CA THR A 98 6.95 -1.87 9.88
C THR A 98 5.99 -2.98 9.43
N LEU A 99 6.12 -3.41 8.19
CA LEU A 99 5.43 -4.57 7.65
C LEU A 99 6.10 -5.87 8.10
N ALA A 100 5.38 -6.98 8.07
CA ALA A 100 5.94 -8.27 8.48
C ALA A 100 7.15 -8.70 7.65
N VAL A 101 7.26 -8.30 6.40
CA VAL A 101 8.42 -8.50 5.53
C VAL A 101 9.60 -7.54 5.86
N GLY A 102 9.49 -6.70 6.88
CA GLY A 102 10.54 -5.80 7.34
C GLY A 102 10.60 -4.43 6.64
N LEU A 103 9.77 -4.17 5.65
CA LEU A 103 9.69 -2.88 4.96
C LEU A 103 8.92 -1.84 5.78
N LYS A 104 9.20 -0.57 5.57
CA LYS A 104 8.45 0.54 6.16
C LYS A 104 7.44 1.10 5.17
N ALA A 105 6.21 1.32 5.64
CA ALA A 105 5.14 1.84 4.81
C ALA A 105 4.11 2.67 5.60
N ASP A 106 3.34 3.45 4.86
CA ASP A 106 2.04 3.96 5.28
C ASP A 106 0.94 3.05 4.73
N ILE A 107 -0.08 2.77 5.53
CA ILE A 107 -1.24 1.98 5.14
C ILE A 107 -2.46 2.87 5.08
N LYS A 108 -3.14 2.90 3.94
CA LYS A 108 -4.42 3.59 3.76
C LYS A 108 -5.49 2.54 3.46
N SER A 109 -6.56 2.52 4.24
CA SER A 109 -7.65 1.55 4.10
C SER A 109 -8.90 2.23 3.57
N GLY A 110 -9.53 1.63 2.55
CA GLY A 110 -10.70 2.20 1.88
C GLY A 110 -11.97 2.24 2.75
N ASN A 111 -12.03 1.46 3.86
CA ASN A 111 -13.09 1.59 4.87
C ASN A 111 -12.94 2.86 5.73
N LYS A 112 -11.89 3.65 5.52
CA LYS A 112 -11.67 4.96 6.11
C LYS A 112 -11.61 6.01 5.00
N PRO A 113 -11.89 7.28 5.30
CA PRO A 113 -11.78 8.35 4.32
C PRO A 113 -10.35 8.50 3.82
N SER A 114 -9.98 7.77 2.78
CA SER A 114 -8.64 7.74 2.19
C SER A 114 -8.72 7.92 0.68
N TYR A 115 -7.70 8.48 0.10
CA TYR A 115 -7.60 8.66 -1.35
C TYR A 115 -6.17 8.47 -1.84
N GLU A 116 -6.06 8.18 -3.13
CA GLU A 116 -4.83 8.15 -3.91
C GLU A 116 -4.81 9.31 -4.89
N VAL A 117 -3.71 10.08 -4.90
CA VAL A 117 -3.52 11.18 -5.87
C VAL A 117 -3.20 10.58 -7.24
N LEU A 118 -4.06 10.79 -8.21
CA LEU A 118 -3.93 10.22 -9.55
C LEU A 118 -3.39 11.21 -10.58
N LYS A 119 -3.59 12.51 -10.37
CA LYS A 119 -3.03 13.57 -11.20
C LYS A 119 -2.54 14.72 -10.31
N TYR A 120 -1.33 15.19 -10.57
CA TYR A 120 -0.71 16.28 -9.83
C TYR A 120 0.12 17.17 -10.76
N ASN A 121 -0.05 18.47 -10.67
CA ASN A 121 0.60 19.43 -11.59
C ASN A 121 0.42 19.03 -13.06
N ASN A 122 -0.78 18.69 -13.44
CA ASN A 122 -1.17 18.24 -14.79
C ASN A 122 -0.43 16.97 -15.30
N LYS A 123 0.19 16.20 -14.38
CA LYS A 123 0.84 14.92 -14.68
C LYS A 123 0.07 13.79 -14.05
N THR A 124 -0.46 12.89 -14.88
CA THR A 124 -1.10 11.64 -14.42
C THR A 124 -0.04 10.70 -13.84
N ARG A 125 -0.37 10.02 -12.75
CA ARG A 125 0.50 8.98 -12.19
C ARG A 125 0.71 7.85 -13.18
N PHE A 126 1.94 7.42 -13.28
CA PHE A 126 2.30 6.27 -14.09
C PHE A 126 1.89 4.98 -13.38
N ILE A 127 1.13 4.14 -14.08
CA ILE A 127 0.82 2.77 -13.67
C ILE A 127 1.99 1.90 -14.13
N GLU A 128 2.74 1.35 -13.18
CA GLU A 128 3.92 0.53 -13.45
C GLU A 128 3.57 -0.95 -13.55
N TRP A 129 2.54 -1.38 -12.81
CA TRP A 129 2.04 -2.75 -12.81
C TRP A 129 0.52 -2.77 -12.69
N ASP A 130 -0.14 -3.57 -13.48
CA ASP A 130 -1.60 -3.74 -13.48
C ASP A 130 -1.96 -5.01 -14.24
N GLU A 131 -2.27 -6.07 -13.55
CA GLU A 131 -2.70 -7.32 -14.15
C GLU A 131 -4.20 -7.36 -14.37
N GLU A 132 -4.65 -8.10 -15.39
CA GLU A 132 -6.08 -8.28 -15.65
C GLU A 132 -6.74 -9.13 -14.56
N GLY A 133 -7.91 -8.70 -14.12
CA GLY A 133 -8.72 -9.44 -13.15
C GLY A 133 -8.95 -8.71 -11.83
N ASP A 134 -9.36 -9.48 -10.83
CA ASP A 134 -9.55 -8.96 -9.48
C ASP A 134 -8.22 -8.90 -8.73
N LEU A 135 -8.02 -7.86 -7.96
CA LEU A 135 -6.83 -7.75 -7.10
C LEU A 135 -6.73 -8.92 -6.13
N ASP A 136 -5.52 -9.35 -5.86
CA ASP A 136 -5.24 -10.26 -4.76
C ASP A 136 -5.55 -9.60 -3.42
N THR A 137 -5.94 -10.41 -2.44
CA THR A 137 -6.03 -9.93 -1.06
C THR A 137 -4.62 -9.62 -0.56
N ILE A 138 -4.45 -8.49 0.14
CA ILE A 138 -3.15 -8.12 0.70
C ILE A 138 -2.52 -9.31 1.43
N PRO A 139 -1.31 -9.75 1.04
CA PRO A 139 -0.64 -10.87 1.68
C PRO A 139 -0.37 -10.61 3.16
N LYS A 140 -0.38 -11.66 3.99
CA LYS A 140 -0.15 -11.52 5.42
C LYS A 140 1.25 -10.96 5.74
N TRP A 141 2.25 -11.27 4.93
CA TRP A 141 3.61 -10.72 5.07
C TRP A 141 3.71 -9.20 4.79
N LEU A 142 2.69 -8.58 4.17
CA LEU A 142 2.54 -7.12 4.07
C LEU A 142 1.73 -6.50 5.21
N MET A 143 1.27 -7.29 6.19
CA MET A 143 0.52 -6.72 7.31
C MET A 143 1.44 -6.00 8.29
N PRO A 144 0.98 -4.86 8.88
CA PRO A 144 1.75 -4.13 9.88
C PRO A 144 1.95 -4.94 11.16
N ILE A 145 3.18 -5.02 11.64
CA ILE A 145 3.53 -5.65 12.91
C ILE A 145 3.89 -4.63 13.99
N LYS A 146 3.79 -5.04 15.25
CA LYS A 146 4.29 -4.29 16.40
C LYS A 146 5.70 -4.77 16.74
N GLY A 147 6.63 -3.86 16.94
CA GLY A 147 8.01 -4.16 17.30
C GLY A 147 9.01 -3.75 16.23
N HIS A 148 10.27 -3.74 16.59
CA HIS A 148 11.38 -3.47 15.69
C HIS A 148 12.01 -4.80 15.26
N ALA A 149 11.96 -5.11 13.97
CA ALA A 149 12.85 -6.08 13.36
C ALA A 149 13.02 -5.72 11.88
N PRO A 150 13.96 -4.84 11.54
CA PRO A 150 14.29 -4.61 10.14
C PRO A 150 15.08 -5.82 9.61
N PHE A 151 14.39 -6.76 8.98
CA PHE A 151 15.04 -7.88 8.29
C PHE A 151 15.96 -7.36 7.16
N VAL A 152 15.56 -6.30 6.50
CA VAL A 152 16.30 -5.65 5.40
C VAL A 152 17.72 -5.18 5.82
N ALA A 153 18.01 -5.05 7.12
CA ALA A 153 19.33 -4.66 7.62
C ALA A 153 20.29 -5.85 7.88
N MET A 154 19.87 -7.08 7.56
CA MET A 154 20.64 -8.30 7.88
C MET A 154 21.60 -8.75 6.77
N GLU A 155 21.95 -7.88 5.82
CA GLU A 155 23.00 -8.20 4.87
C GLU A 155 24.33 -8.38 5.60
N ALA A 156 24.79 -9.64 5.68
CA ALA A 156 26.17 -10.08 5.94
C ALA A 156 26.87 -9.56 7.22
N VAL A 157 26.19 -9.53 8.39
CA VAL A 157 26.85 -9.13 9.65
C VAL A 157 26.98 -10.33 10.60
N GLU A 158 28.07 -10.36 11.40
CA GLU A 158 28.19 -11.26 12.57
C GLU A 158 26.92 -11.15 13.43
N GLY A 159 26.31 -12.32 13.75
CA GLY A 159 25.05 -12.36 14.51
C GLY A 159 23.78 -12.53 13.67
N ARG A 160 23.87 -12.83 12.35
CA ARG A 160 22.72 -13.05 11.48
C ARG A 160 21.69 -14.04 12.06
N ASN A 161 22.14 -15.13 12.67
CA ASN A 161 21.24 -16.12 13.29
C ASN A 161 20.49 -15.55 14.48
N SER A 162 21.14 -14.72 15.32
CA SER A 162 20.50 -14.07 16.47
C SER A 162 19.47 -13.03 16.01
N ALA A 163 19.79 -12.29 14.96
CA ALA A 163 18.88 -11.31 14.36
C ALA A 163 17.67 -12.00 13.73
N LEU A 164 17.87 -13.08 12.95
CA LEU A 164 16.79 -13.90 12.38
C LEU A 164 15.90 -14.49 13.48
N TYR A 165 16.49 -15.02 14.54
CA TYR A 165 15.72 -15.53 15.69
C TYR A 165 14.86 -14.44 16.34
N ALA A 166 15.43 -13.26 16.60
CA ALA A 166 14.70 -12.13 17.17
C ALA A 166 13.55 -11.68 16.26
N TYR A 167 13.76 -11.72 14.93
CA TYR A 167 12.74 -11.40 13.95
C TYR A 167 11.59 -12.43 13.98
N ILE A 168 11.90 -13.72 13.94
CA ILE A 168 10.90 -14.80 14.05
C ILE A 168 10.09 -14.66 15.35
N VAL A 169 10.74 -14.40 16.48
CA VAL A 169 10.05 -14.18 17.76
C VAL A 169 9.12 -12.95 17.69
N THR A 170 9.53 -11.90 16.97
CA THR A 170 8.68 -10.72 16.76
C THR A 170 7.45 -11.07 15.91
N LEU A 171 7.60 -11.83 14.83
CA LEU A 171 6.48 -12.31 14.01
C LEU A 171 5.52 -13.16 14.82
N GLN A 172 6.03 -14.13 15.60
CA GLN A 172 5.21 -14.99 16.46
C GLN A 172 4.42 -14.19 17.51
N ARG A 173 5.02 -13.14 18.12
CA ARG A 173 4.33 -12.22 19.04
C ARG A 173 3.22 -11.40 18.35
N ASN A 174 3.29 -11.27 17.04
CA ASN A 174 2.25 -10.65 16.22
C ASN A 174 1.25 -11.67 15.64
N GLY A 175 1.30 -12.94 16.09
CA GLY A 175 0.33 -13.98 15.72
C GLY A 175 0.64 -14.72 14.42
N TYR A 176 1.90 -14.68 13.96
CA TYR A 176 2.34 -15.43 12.78
C TYR A 176 2.68 -16.88 13.16
N GLY A 177 2.12 -17.85 12.45
CA GLY A 177 2.50 -19.25 12.54
C GLY A 177 3.83 -19.54 11.85
N VAL A 178 4.30 -20.79 11.94
CA VAL A 178 5.62 -21.19 11.39
C VAL A 178 5.70 -20.97 9.89
N GLU A 179 4.67 -21.39 9.14
CA GLU A 179 4.64 -21.24 7.67
C GLU A 179 4.58 -19.75 7.26
N GLU A 180 3.76 -18.96 7.95
CA GLU A 180 3.66 -17.53 7.71
C GLU A 180 4.96 -16.78 8.03
N CYS A 181 5.73 -17.23 9.03
CA CYS A 181 7.07 -16.70 9.29
C CYS A 181 8.04 -17.02 8.14
N ARG A 182 7.91 -18.19 7.50
CA ARG A 182 8.72 -18.55 6.32
C ARG A 182 8.45 -17.66 5.12
N GLU A 183 7.19 -17.30 4.91
CA GLU A 183 6.81 -16.35 3.83
C GLU A 183 7.37 -14.94 4.03
N CYS A 184 7.73 -14.57 5.28
CA CYS A 184 8.30 -13.27 5.59
C CYS A 184 9.84 -13.21 5.45
N ILE A 185 10.52 -14.34 5.21
CA ILE A 185 11.98 -14.50 5.21
C ILE A 185 12.52 -14.79 3.82
#